data_953bd022406365dbfe554437a6284bfd
#
_entry.id   953bd022406365dbfe554437a6284bfd
#
_cell.length_a   1.000
_cell.length_b   1.000
_cell.length_c   1.000
_cell.angle_alpha   90.00
_cell.angle_beta   90.00
_cell.angle_gamma   90.00
#
_symmetry.space_group_name_H-M   'P 1'
#
loop_
_entity.id
_entity.type
_entity.pdbx_description
1 polymer ?
#
loop_
_entity_poly.entity_id
_entity_poly.type
_entity_poly.pdbx_seq_one_letter_code
_entity_poly.pdbx_strand_id
1 'polypeptide(L)'
;MPIKKSAKKALRSSKRKKVFNLRYKRNIENSTKKFKKLVSGGNLKEAQEFFKNVQKALDKAVKHSYIKKNTAARKKSRLSRLLKKI
;
A
#
# COMPACT_ATOMS: atom_id res chain seq x y z
N MET A 1 37.35 15.78 1.94
CA MET A 1 37.07 14.94 0.77
C MET A 1 35.68 15.21 0.28
N PRO A 2 35.50 15.71 -0.95
CA PRO A 2 34.17 16.02 -1.49
C PRO A 2 33.26 14.80 -1.64
N ILE A 3 33.82 13.63 -1.81
CA ILE A 3 33.09 12.36 -1.94
C ILE A 3 32.28 12.02 -0.69
N LYS A 4 32.78 12.38 0.49
CA LYS A 4 32.11 12.09 1.76
C LYS A 4 30.80 12.84 1.94
N LYS A 5 30.72 14.09 1.49
CA LYS A 5 29.49 14.89 1.59
C LYS A 5 28.39 14.35 0.68
N SER A 6 28.74 13.97 -0.55
CA SER A 6 27.81 13.36 -1.50
C SER A 6 27.30 12.01 -0.99
N ALA A 7 28.21 11.18 -0.44
CA ALA A 7 27.85 9.87 0.10
C ALA A 7 26.91 9.99 1.30
N LYS A 8 27.15 10.95 2.21
CA LYS A 8 26.28 11.20 3.36
C LYS A 8 24.88 11.64 2.90
N LYS A 9 24.82 12.54 1.92
CA LYS A 9 23.53 13.00 1.36
C LYS A 9 22.77 11.86 0.70
N ALA A 10 23.46 11.02 -0.07
CA ALA A 10 22.86 9.84 -0.72
C ALA A 10 22.36 8.83 0.33
N LEU A 11 23.10 8.61 1.40
CA LEU A 11 22.72 7.74 2.51
C LEU A 11 21.46 8.24 3.23
N ARG A 12 21.40 9.54 3.52
CA ARG A 12 20.22 10.15 4.16
C ARG A 12 18.99 10.02 3.26
N SER A 13 19.13 10.30 1.96
CA SER A 13 18.08 10.18 0.98
C SER A 13 17.59 8.73 0.87
N SER A 14 18.51 7.77 0.84
CA SER A 14 18.23 6.34 0.80
C SER A 14 17.47 5.86 2.05
N LYS A 15 17.88 6.31 3.24
CA LYS A 15 17.19 6.00 4.49
C LYS A 15 15.78 6.55 4.52
N ARG A 16 15.58 7.78 4.06
CA ARG A 16 14.25 8.39 3.95
C ARG A 16 13.33 7.57 3.04
N LYS A 17 13.83 7.18 1.87
CA LYS A 17 13.07 6.33 0.93
C LYS A 17 12.69 5.00 1.58
N LYS A 18 13.59 4.36 2.31
CA LYS A 18 13.31 3.11 3.03
C LYS A 18 12.19 3.28 4.04
N VAL A 19 12.23 4.35 4.83
CA VAL A 19 11.20 4.63 5.84
C VAL A 19 9.83 4.83 5.17
N PHE A 20 9.77 5.63 4.12
CA PHE A 20 8.53 5.86 3.38
C PHE A 20 8.00 4.57 2.73
N ASN A 21 8.88 3.78 2.12
CA ASN A 21 8.50 2.50 1.51
C ASN A 21 7.92 1.53 2.54
N LEU A 22 8.52 1.46 3.73
CA LEU A 22 8.00 0.65 4.82
C LEU A 22 6.61 1.10 5.27
N ARG A 23 6.38 2.41 5.35
CA ARG A 23 5.05 2.96 5.69
C ARG A 23 4.00 2.54 4.69
N TYR A 24 4.29 2.66 3.40
CA TYR A 24 3.35 2.25 2.34
C TYR A 24 3.09 0.76 2.38
N LYS A 25 4.13 -0.04 2.56
CA LYS A 25 4.03 -1.48 2.70
C LYS A 25 3.13 -1.86 3.86
N ARG A 26 3.36 -1.29 5.03
CA ARG A 26 2.56 -1.56 6.24
C ARG A 26 1.12 -1.12 6.06
N ASN A 27 0.88 0.05 5.48
CA ASN A 27 -0.47 0.54 5.21
C ASN A 27 -1.24 -0.40 4.30
N ILE A 28 -0.61 -0.85 3.21
CA ILE A 28 -1.23 -1.79 2.28
C ILE A 28 -1.52 -3.12 2.97
N GLU A 29 -0.55 -3.69 3.69
CA GLU A 29 -0.71 -4.95 4.39
C GLU A 29 -1.80 -4.89 5.45
N ASN A 30 -1.78 -3.86 6.30
CA ASN A 30 -2.76 -3.67 7.37
C ASN A 30 -4.16 -3.46 6.80
N SER A 31 -4.29 -2.63 5.78
CA SER A 31 -5.57 -2.37 5.13
C SER A 31 -6.12 -3.62 4.47
N THR A 32 -5.26 -4.38 3.79
CA THR A 32 -5.65 -5.64 3.13
C THR A 32 -6.08 -6.68 4.16
N LYS A 33 -5.35 -6.84 5.25
CA LYS A 33 -5.69 -7.76 6.33
C LYS A 33 -7.06 -7.44 6.94
N LYS A 34 -7.27 -6.18 7.26
CA LYS A 34 -8.52 -5.72 7.85
C LYS A 34 -9.68 -5.92 6.89
N PHE A 35 -9.48 -5.62 5.61
CA PHE A 35 -10.49 -5.86 4.58
C PHE A 35 -10.85 -7.35 4.48
N LYS A 36 -9.86 -8.23 4.42
CA LYS A 36 -10.08 -9.68 4.37
C LYS A 36 -10.82 -10.19 5.60
N LYS A 37 -10.51 -9.67 6.77
CA LYS A 37 -11.20 -9.99 8.01
C LYS A 37 -12.68 -9.62 7.94
N LEU A 38 -12.99 -8.43 7.44
CA LEU A 38 -14.36 -7.95 7.29
C LEU A 38 -15.15 -8.81 6.30
N VAL A 39 -14.52 -9.20 5.20
CA VAL A 39 -15.11 -10.09 4.20
C VAL A 39 -15.37 -11.48 4.80
N SER A 40 -14.41 -12.05 5.50
CA SER A 40 -14.54 -13.36 6.16
C SER A 40 -15.61 -13.35 7.25
N GLY A 41 -15.77 -12.23 7.95
CA GLY A 41 -16.77 -12.08 8.99
C GLY A 41 -18.18 -11.83 8.49
N GLY A 42 -18.37 -11.72 7.18
CA GLY A 42 -19.68 -11.46 6.58
C GLY A 42 -20.15 -10.02 6.66
N ASN A 43 -19.30 -9.10 7.10
CA ASN A 43 -19.64 -7.68 7.21
C ASN A 43 -19.44 -6.96 5.87
N LEU A 44 -20.31 -7.23 4.91
CA LEU A 44 -20.20 -6.71 3.55
C LEU A 44 -20.24 -5.20 3.46
N LYS A 45 -21.14 -4.56 4.21
CA LYS A 45 -21.23 -3.09 4.24
C LYS A 45 -19.94 -2.46 4.69
N GLU A 46 -19.39 -2.94 5.80
CA GLU A 46 -18.14 -2.44 6.35
C GLU A 46 -16.97 -2.75 5.44
N ALA A 47 -16.97 -3.93 4.80
CA ALA A 47 -15.95 -4.30 3.84
C ALA A 47 -15.97 -3.39 2.62
N GLN A 48 -17.13 -3.04 2.09
CA GLN A 48 -17.27 -2.11 0.98
C GLN A 48 -16.76 -0.72 1.34
N GLU A 49 -17.11 -0.21 2.50
CA GLU A 49 -16.62 1.07 3.00
C GLU A 49 -15.11 1.04 3.20
N PHE A 50 -14.61 -0.02 3.78
CA PHE A 50 -13.17 -0.17 4.04
C PHE A 50 -12.37 -0.36 2.76
N PHE A 51 -12.97 -0.91 1.71
CA PHE A 51 -12.33 -1.07 0.40
C PHE A 51 -11.83 0.27 -0.15
N LYS A 52 -12.54 1.35 0.11
CA LYS A 52 -12.11 2.70 -0.26
C LYS A 52 -10.76 3.05 0.38
N ASN A 53 -10.56 2.66 1.63
CA ASN A 53 -9.28 2.86 2.33
C ASN A 53 -8.15 2.03 1.72
N VAL A 54 -8.45 0.80 1.32
CA VAL A 54 -7.48 -0.06 0.63
C VAL A 54 -7.07 0.56 -0.70
N GLN A 55 -8.03 1.02 -1.50
CA GLN A 55 -7.78 1.70 -2.76
C GLN A 55 -6.92 2.95 -2.56
N LYS A 56 -7.23 3.73 -1.52
CA LYS A 56 -6.49 4.95 -1.18
C LYS A 56 -5.04 4.62 -0.83
N ALA A 57 -4.80 3.57 -0.06
CA ALA A 57 -3.44 3.13 0.29
C ALA A 57 -2.65 2.71 -0.93
N LEU A 58 -3.29 1.94 -1.83
CA LEU A 58 -2.66 1.50 -3.08
C LEU A 58 -2.36 2.68 -4.01
N ASP A 59 -3.29 3.62 -4.14
CA ASP A 59 -3.12 4.80 -4.98
C ASP A 59 -2.00 5.70 -4.47
N LYS A 60 -1.88 5.88 -3.15
CA LYS A 60 -0.75 6.61 -2.55
C LYS A 60 0.57 5.94 -2.86
N ALA A 61 0.64 4.62 -2.75
CA ALA A 61 1.85 3.86 -3.03
C ALA A 61 2.26 4.00 -4.51
N VAL A 62 1.31 4.03 -5.43
CA VAL A 62 1.57 4.28 -6.85
C VAL A 62 2.08 5.71 -7.06
N LYS A 63 1.44 6.69 -6.44
CA LYS A 63 1.83 8.11 -6.55
C LYS A 63 3.29 8.32 -6.12
N HIS A 64 3.73 7.61 -5.09
CA HIS A 64 5.10 7.72 -4.57
C HIS A 64 6.04 6.67 -5.15
N SER A 65 5.64 6.02 -6.22
CA SER A 65 6.45 5.04 -6.96
C SER A 65 6.90 3.82 -6.14
N TYR A 66 6.20 3.52 -5.05
CA TYR A 66 6.47 2.32 -4.27
C TYR A 66 6.07 1.05 -5.03
N ILE A 67 4.92 1.08 -5.68
CA ILE A 67 4.44 -0.02 -6.52
C ILE A 67 4.06 0.52 -7.91
N LYS A 68 4.10 -0.36 -8.90
CA LYS A 68 3.71 -0.02 -10.27
C LYS A 68 2.18 0.05 -10.37
N LYS A 69 1.69 0.91 -11.25
CA LYS A 69 0.26 1.09 -11.51
C LYS A 69 -0.44 -0.24 -11.84
N ASN A 70 0.19 -1.08 -12.64
CA ASN A 70 -0.35 -2.38 -13.01
C ASN A 70 -0.48 -3.32 -11.81
N THR A 71 0.50 -3.32 -10.91
CA THR A 71 0.47 -4.13 -9.69
C THR A 71 -0.68 -3.69 -8.78
N ALA A 72 -0.87 -2.38 -8.62
CA ALA A 72 -1.97 -1.82 -7.83
C ALA A 72 -3.32 -2.21 -8.43
N ALA A 73 -3.46 -2.11 -9.75
CA ALA A 73 -4.69 -2.49 -10.45
C ALA A 73 -5.03 -3.97 -10.24
N ARG A 74 -4.03 -4.85 -10.30
CA ARG A 74 -4.23 -6.28 -10.05
C ARG A 74 -4.68 -6.55 -8.61
N LYS A 75 -4.07 -5.88 -7.65
CA LYS A 75 -4.44 -6.01 -6.23
C LYS A 75 -5.87 -5.54 -5.98
N LYS A 76 -6.24 -4.39 -6.54
CA LYS A 76 -7.61 -3.87 -6.47
C LYS A 76 -8.61 -4.86 -7.06
N SER A 77 -8.30 -5.41 -8.23
CA SER A 77 -9.15 -6.38 -8.91
C SER A 77 -9.37 -7.64 -8.08
N ARG A 78 -8.31 -8.19 -7.51
CA ARG A 78 -8.40 -9.38 -6.64
C ARG A 78 -9.26 -9.12 -5.41
N LEU A 79 -9.08 -7.98 -4.76
CA LEU A 79 -9.83 -7.63 -3.55
C LEU A 79 -11.30 -7.36 -3.89
N SER A 80 -11.57 -6.71 -5.03
CA SER A 80 -12.93 -6.49 -5.52
C SER A 80 -13.67 -7.81 -5.77
N ARG A 81 -12.98 -8.82 -6.27
CA ARG A 81 -13.57 -10.16 -6.46
C ARG A 81 -14.01 -10.80 -5.14
N LEU A 82 -13.29 -10.56 -4.06
CA LEU A 82 -13.68 -11.07 -2.74
C LEU A 82 -15.03 -10.50 -2.31
N LEU A 83 -15.31 -9.25 -2.62
CA LEU A 83 -16.61 -8.62 -2.34
C LEU A 83 -17.74 -9.26 -3.16
N LYS A 84 -17.46 -9.65 -4.40
CA LYS A 84 -18.47 -10.26 -5.29
C LYS A 84 -18.78 -11.71 -4.95
N LYS A 85 -17.87 -12.42 -4.32
CA LYS A 85 -18.06 -13.84 -3.96
C LYS A 85 -19.02 -14.05 -2.78
N ILE A 86 -19.31 -13.00 -2.07
CA ILE A 86 -20.23 -13.04 -0.94
C ILE A 86 -21.54 -12.36 -1.31
#